data_9c03b53d4d00a69ad3350817ee915688
#
_entry.id   9c03b53d4d00a69ad3350817ee915688
#
_cell.length_a   1.000
_cell.length_b   1.000
_cell.length_c   1.000
_cell.angle_alpha   90.00
_cell.angle_beta   90.00
_cell.angle_gamma   90.00
#
_symmetry.space_group_name_H-M   'P 1'
#
loop_
_entity.id
_entity.type
_entity.pdbx_description
1 polymer ?
#
loop_
_entity_poly.entity_id
_entity_poly.type
_entity_poly.pdbx_seq_one_letter_code
_entity_poly.pdbx_strand_id
1 'polypeptide(L)'
;MNPQNLKLSQLRALVAVAETGNFSEAALNLNLSQSTVSHAIATLEAELGVILIKRGRYGAVLTPLGEKMVTQARQIQQLLAQMVQEANREKGLQGGNIRIVSFRSVSTHILPSVIAQFRSHFPDVTVSLTEFDDTPEMEHAVRTGQADIGFTYLPTSAEFEVWEILQDDYIAILPPHYNINSSRLTWEQLASYPLILSSTSCCSSLILKYLKKTNFPLNIAYHVREDSTILGMVAQGLGVSIIPGLAARPVPPQVQVCQLPDPLIRVIGVMVLKNALHSPAVYTFLDALRQVGRFNKKAV
;
A
#
# COMPACT_ATOMS: atom_id res chain seq x y z
N MET A 1 41.98 -11.94 -10.86
CA MET A 1 40.62 -11.41 -10.70
C MET A 1 40.16 -10.77 -12.00
N ASN A 2 39.03 -11.20 -12.54
CA ASN A 2 38.46 -10.57 -13.71
C ASN A 2 37.19 -9.79 -13.30
N PRO A 3 37.16 -8.44 -13.45
CA PRO A 3 35.99 -7.63 -13.11
C PRO A 3 34.69 -8.05 -13.80
N GLN A 4 34.80 -8.73 -14.95
CA GLN A 4 33.65 -9.21 -15.73
C GLN A 4 32.87 -10.34 -15.06
N ASN A 5 33.44 -10.99 -14.04
CA ASN A 5 32.77 -12.06 -13.30
C ASN A 5 31.86 -11.52 -12.19
N LEU A 6 32.00 -10.25 -11.78
CA LEU A 6 31.18 -9.65 -10.75
C LEU A 6 29.77 -9.33 -11.27
N LYS A 7 28.76 -9.85 -10.56
CA LYS A 7 27.35 -9.67 -10.94
C LYS A 7 26.67 -8.62 -10.05
N LEU A 8 25.82 -7.80 -10.64
CA LEU A 8 25.02 -6.81 -9.90
C LEU A 8 24.16 -7.42 -8.80
N SER A 9 23.66 -8.64 -9.01
CA SER A 9 22.90 -9.37 -7.99
C SER A 9 23.72 -9.68 -6.74
N GLN A 10 25.02 -9.94 -6.87
CA GLN A 10 25.92 -10.16 -5.75
C GLN A 10 26.15 -8.86 -4.97
N LEU A 11 26.31 -7.73 -5.66
CA LEU A 11 26.46 -6.41 -5.03
C LEU A 11 25.17 -5.99 -4.30
N ARG A 12 24.00 -6.29 -4.87
CA ARG A 12 22.70 -6.07 -4.20
C ARG A 12 22.57 -6.90 -2.92
N ALA A 13 22.98 -8.17 -2.97
CA ALA A 13 22.98 -9.05 -1.80
C ALA A 13 23.91 -8.52 -0.70
N LEU A 14 25.11 -8.06 -1.06
CA LEU A 14 26.08 -7.49 -0.13
C LEU A 14 25.52 -6.25 0.58
N VAL A 15 24.91 -5.32 -0.15
CA VAL A 15 24.32 -4.11 0.41
C VAL A 15 23.13 -4.46 1.32
N ALA A 16 22.23 -5.35 0.91
CA ALA A 16 21.08 -5.74 1.71
C ALA A 16 21.49 -6.43 3.05
N VAL A 17 22.50 -7.30 3.02
CA VAL A 17 23.02 -7.92 4.25
C VAL A 17 23.73 -6.89 5.13
N ALA A 18 24.41 -5.91 4.55
CA ALA A 18 25.04 -4.83 5.30
C ALA A 18 24.00 -3.93 6.03
N GLU A 19 22.86 -3.71 5.42
CA GLU A 19 21.78 -2.86 5.97
C GLU A 19 20.99 -3.56 7.07
N THR A 20 20.76 -4.85 6.93
CA THR A 20 19.96 -5.62 7.89
C THR A 20 20.78 -6.29 8.99
N GLY A 21 22.07 -6.52 8.76
CA GLY A 21 22.92 -7.34 9.63
C GLY A 21 22.50 -8.81 9.67
N ASN A 22 21.57 -9.25 8.80
CA ASN A 22 20.95 -10.57 8.84
C ASN A 22 20.63 -11.10 7.45
N PHE A 23 21.07 -12.30 7.12
CA PHE A 23 20.86 -12.92 5.81
C PHE A 23 19.39 -13.23 5.50
N SER A 24 18.60 -13.60 6.52
CA SER A 24 17.17 -13.91 6.33
C SER A 24 16.36 -12.65 6.05
N GLU A 25 16.65 -11.58 6.78
CA GLU A 25 16.00 -10.29 6.60
C GLU A 25 16.39 -9.64 5.26
N ALA A 26 17.67 -9.72 4.89
CA ALA A 26 18.13 -9.30 3.56
C ALA A 26 17.44 -10.07 2.43
N ALA A 27 17.21 -11.36 2.62
CA ALA A 27 16.49 -12.19 1.65
C ALA A 27 15.03 -11.77 1.48
N LEU A 28 14.34 -11.45 2.59
CA LEU A 28 12.98 -10.89 2.55
C LEU A 28 12.93 -9.57 1.78
N ASN A 29 13.87 -8.65 2.05
CA ASN A 29 13.95 -7.35 1.38
C ASN A 29 14.20 -7.49 -0.13
N LEU A 30 14.93 -8.52 -0.54
CA LEU A 30 15.24 -8.78 -1.95
C LEU A 30 14.22 -9.69 -2.65
N ASN A 31 13.19 -10.20 -1.95
CA ASN A 31 12.27 -11.22 -2.44
C ASN A 31 12.98 -12.49 -2.95
N LEU A 32 14.02 -12.93 -2.23
CA LEU A 32 14.82 -14.11 -2.54
C LEU A 32 14.82 -15.10 -1.37
N SER A 33 15.33 -16.32 -1.60
CA SER A 33 15.60 -17.25 -0.51
C SER A 33 16.90 -16.87 0.24
N GLN A 34 16.97 -17.17 1.53
CA GLN A 34 18.19 -16.96 2.32
C GLN A 34 19.40 -17.71 1.74
N SER A 35 19.19 -18.91 1.18
CA SER A 35 20.23 -19.66 0.48
C SER A 35 20.76 -18.94 -0.75
N THR A 36 19.88 -18.28 -1.52
CA THR A 36 20.27 -17.49 -2.71
C THR A 36 21.14 -16.30 -2.32
N VAL A 37 20.76 -15.56 -1.28
CA VAL A 37 21.56 -14.42 -0.76
C VAL A 37 22.90 -14.90 -0.22
N SER A 38 22.91 -16.00 0.55
CA SER A 38 24.13 -16.59 1.08
C SER A 38 25.08 -17.06 -0.02
N HIS A 39 24.56 -17.68 -1.07
CA HIS A 39 25.34 -18.13 -2.23
C HIS A 39 25.89 -16.94 -3.03
N ALA A 40 25.10 -15.88 -3.23
CA ALA A 40 25.55 -14.67 -3.93
C ALA A 40 26.75 -14.02 -3.21
N ILE A 41 26.72 -13.92 -1.87
CA ILE A 41 27.83 -13.40 -1.07
C ILE A 41 29.05 -14.32 -1.16
N ALA A 42 28.86 -15.62 -0.95
CA ALA A 42 29.97 -16.58 -1.01
C ALA A 42 30.67 -16.58 -2.38
N THR A 43 29.89 -16.47 -3.47
CA THR A 43 30.45 -16.38 -4.83
C THR A 43 31.21 -15.06 -5.02
N LEU A 44 30.69 -13.94 -4.50
CA LEU A 44 31.35 -12.63 -4.55
C LEU A 44 32.73 -12.69 -3.82
N GLU A 45 32.73 -13.25 -2.62
CA GLU A 45 33.94 -13.43 -1.82
C GLU A 45 34.97 -14.32 -2.52
N ALA A 46 34.52 -15.41 -3.14
CA ALA A 46 35.37 -16.33 -3.91
C ALA A 46 35.99 -15.64 -5.14
N GLU A 47 35.20 -14.85 -5.90
CA GLU A 47 35.66 -14.09 -7.07
C GLU A 47 36.69 -13.01 -6.67
N LEU A 48 36.48 -12.37 -5.53
CA LEU A 48 37.38 -11.36 -4.99
C LEU A 48 38.57 -11.95 -4.20
N GLY A 49 38.50 -13.23 -3.82
CA GLY A 49 39.53 -13.88 -3.02
C GLY A 49 39.64 -13.33 -1.59
N VAL A 50 38.60 -12.74 -1.05
CA VAL A 50 38.55 -12.06 0.26
C VAL A 50 37.26 -12.29 0.99
N ILE A 51 37.29 -12.20 2.31
CA ILE A 51 36.11 -12.27 3.16
C ILE A 51 35.58 -10.85 3.38
N LEU A 52 34.31 -10.63 3.03
CA LEU A 52 33.62 -9.35 3.19
C LEU A 52 32.71 -9.34 4.42
N ILE A 53 32.14 -10.50 4.77
CA ILE A 53 31.18 -10.65 5.88
C ILE A 53 31.65 -11.77 6.81
N LYS A 54 31.80 -11.45 8.09
CA LYS A 54 31.99 -12.44 9.17
C LYS A 54 30.63 -12.87 9.69
N ARG A 55 30.37 -14.19 9.67
CA ARG A 55 29.16 -14.76 10.26
C ARG A 55 29.43 -15.03 11.74
N GLY A 56 28.57 -14.53 12.60
CA GLY A 56 28.70 -14.68 14.04
C GLY A 56 27.39 -15.06 14.72
N ARG A 57 27.44 -15.33 16.00
CA ARG A 57 26.28 -15.72 16.84
C ARG A 57 25.21 -14.61 16.90
N TYR A 58 25.55 -13.37 16.54
CA TYR A 58 24.70 -12.20 16.57
C TYR A 58 24.37 -11.63 15.19
N GLY A 59 24.59 -12.42 14.11
CA GLY A 59 24.27 -11.99 12.75
C GLY A 59 25.48 -11.90 11.82
N ALA A 60 25.36 -11.02 10.82
CA ALA A 60 26.37 -10.75 9.80
C ALA A 60 27.08 -9.42 10.09
N VAL A 61 28.41 -9.46 10.23
CA VAL A 61 29.22 -8.26 10.49
C VAL A 61 30.21 -8.07 9.35
N LEU A 62 30.26 -6.87 8.79
CA LEU A 62 31.21 -6.51 7.73
C LEU A 62 32.65 -6.55 8.22
N THR A 63 33.55 -6.97 7.36
CA THR A 63 34.98 -6.71 7.53
C THR A 63 35.32 -5.27 7.16
N PRO A 64 36.47 -4.69 7.57
CA PRO A 64 36.87 -3.35 7.12
C PRO A 64 36.93 -3.22 5.58
N LEU A 65 37.27 -4.31 4.88
CA LEU A 65 37.19 -4.35 3.42
C LEU A 65 35.75 -4.47 2.93
N GLY A 66 34.89 -5.22 3.65
CA GLY A 66 33.46 -5.30 3.38
C GLY A 66 32.77 -3.95 3.39
N GLU A 67 33.07 -3.09 4.38
CA GLU A 67 32.53 -1.72 4.45
C GLU A 67 32.91 -0.87 3.22
N LYS A 68 34.16 -0.98 2.77
CA LYS A 68 34.63 -0.29 1.54
C LYS A 68 33.90 -0.82 0.30
N MET A 69 33.70 -2.15 0.21
CA MET A 69 33.00 -2.77 -0.91
C MET A 69 31.51 -2.41 -0.92
N VAL A 70 30.87 -2.32 0.24
CA VAL A 70 29.46 -1.85 0.36
C VAL A 70 29.33 -0.41 -0.15
N THR A 71 30.28 0.48 0.20
CA THR A 71 30.27 1.86 -0.29
C THR A 71 30.38 1.92 -1.81
N GLN A 72 31.27 1.13 -2.39
CA GLN A 72 31.41 1.06 -3.86
C GLN A 72 30.19 0.41 -4.53
N ALA A 73 29.63 -0.63 -3.92
CA ALA A 73 28.41 -1.27 -4.42
C ALA A 73 27.21 -0.32 -4.44
N ARG A 74 27.07 0.54 -3.42
CA ARG A 74 26.06 1.60 -3.40
C ARG A 74 26.26 2.63 -4.51
N GLN A 75 27.52 3.03 -4.80
CA GLN A 75 27.81 3.92 -5.90
C GLN A 75 27.42 3.32 -7.26
N ILE A 76 27.71 2.03 -7.48
CA ILE A 76 27.27 1.32 -8.70
C ILE A 76 25.76 1.29 -8.81
N GLN A 77 25.04 1.02 -7.72
CA GLN A 77 23.57 1.06 -7.71
C GLN A 77 23.03 2.46 -8.04
N GLN A 78 23.65 3.52 -7.51
CA GLN A 78 23.31 4.89 -7.86
C GLN A 78 23.54 5.21 -9.34
N LEU A 79 24.66 4.80 -9.91
CA LEU A 79 24.93 4.99 -11.34
C LEU A 79 23.90 4.26 -12.22
N LEU A 80 23.51 3.04 -11.85
CA LEU A 80 22.44 2.33 -12.55
C LEU A 80 21.09 3.06 -12.48
N ALA A 81 20.75 3.59 -11.31
CA ALA A 81 19.54 4.42 -11.16
C ALA A 81 19.60 5.68 -12.03
N GLN A 82 20.75 6.35 -12.10
CA GLN A 82 20.97 7.49 -12.99
C GLN A 82 20.83 7.14 -14.47
N MET A 83 21.39 6.01 -14.91
CA MET A 83 21.21 5.53 -16.31
C MET A 83 19.74 5.30 -16.65
N VAL A 84 18.96 4.68 -15.75
CA VAL A 84 17.53 4.51 -15.93
C VAL A 84 16.81 5.86 -15.99
N GLN A 85 17.21 6.80 -15.15
CA GLN A 85 16.65 8.15 -15.11
C GLN A 85 16.93 8.91 -16.42
N GLU A 86 18.16 8.85 -16.94
CA GLU A 86 18.51 9.45 -18.23
C GLU A 86 17.75 8.83 -19.39
N ALA A 87 17.66 7.51 -19.44
CA ALA A 87 16.87 6.80 -20.46
C ALA A 87 15.39 7.20 -20.41
N ASN A 88 14.85 7.43 -19.23
CA ASN A 88 13.48 7.89 -19.04
C ASN A 88 13.29 9.36 -19.46
N ARG A 89 14.29 10.21 -19.26
CA ARG A 89 14.29 11.58 -19.77
C ARG A 89 14.23 11.62 -21.30
N GLU A 90 15.03 10.80 -21.98
CA GLU A 90 15.01 10.68 -23.44
C GLU A 90 13.67 10.15 -23.97
N LYS A 91 12.97 9.30 -23.21
CA LYS A 91 11.63 8.81 -23.54
C LYS A 91 10.51 9.86 -23.38
N GLY A 92 10.84 11.12 -23.12
CA GLY A 92 9.87 12.22 -22.99
C GLY A 92 9.23 12.31 -21.60
N LEU A 93 9.78 11.64 -20.58
CA LEU A 93 9.37 11.81 -19.18
C LEU A 93 10.01 13.07 -18.54
N GLN A 94 10.37 14.07 -19.35
CA GLN A 94 10.79 15.40 -18.91
C GLN A 94 9.56 16.23 -18.53
N GLY A 95 9.07 16.02 -17.33
CA GLY A 95 7.84 16.65 -16.89
C GLY A 95 6.59 15.88 -17.31
N GLY A 96 5.46 16.41 -16.96
CA GLY A 96 4.14 15.83 -17.16
C GLY A 96 3.31 16.00 -15.91
N ASN A 97 2.01 15.80 -16.05
CA ASN A 97 1.08 15.83 -14.92
C ASN A 97 0.30 14.51 -14.88
N ILE A 98 0.25 13.88 -13.73
CA ILE A 98 -0.61 12.74 -13.46
C ILE A 98 -1.73 13.22 -12.55
N ARG A 99 -2.97 13.10 -13.03
CA ARG A 99 -4.17 13.48 -12.28
C ARG A 99 -4.79 12.22 -11.71
N ILE A 100 -4.83 12.14 -10.39
CA ILE A 100 -5.35 10.98 -9.67
C ILE A 100 -6.63 11.39 -8.96
N VAL A 101 -7.65 10.56 -9.08
CA VAL A 101 -8.85 10.65 -8.25
C VAL A 101 -8.95 9.43 -7.35
N SER A 102 -9.36 9.65 -6.11
CA SER A 102 -9.40 8.59 -5.11
C SER A 102 -10.35 8.96 -3.97
N PHE A 103 -10.67 8.00 -3.14
CA PHE A 103 -11.35 8.27 -1.88
C PHE A 103 -10.33 8.39 -0.73
N ARG A 104 -10.71 9.10 0.33
CA ARG A 104 -9.84 9.58 1.41
C ARG A 104 -8.88 8.51 1.97
N SER A 105 -9.37 7.33 2.32
CA SER A 105 -8.50 6.33 2.97
C SER A 105 -7.35 5.83 2.07
N VAL A 106 -7.52 5.79 0.75
CA VAL A 106 -6.44 5.50 -0.21
C VAL A 106 -5.50 6.69 -0.33
N SER A 107 -6.05 7.91 -0.44
CA SER A 107 -5.26 9.15 -0.49
C SER A 107 -4.37 9.31 0.74
N THR A 108 -4.87 8.91 1.92
CA THR A 108 -4.14 9.09 3.18
C THR A 108 -3.13 7.98 3.43
N HIS A 109 -3.47 6.71 3.13
CA HIS A 109 -2.71 5.56 3.64
C HIS A 109 -1.95 4.78 2.58
N ILE A 110 -2.28 4.94 1.30
CA ILE A 110 -1.64 4.21 0.18
C ILE A 110 -0.83 5.16 -0.69
N LEU A 111 -1.48 6.19 -1.23
CA LEU A 111 -0.85 7.06 -2.23
C LEU A 111 0.39 7.82 -1.76
N PRO A 112 0.51 8.31 -0.52
CA PRO A 112 1.69 9.08 -0.12
C PRO A 112 3.01 8.31 -0.27
N SER A 113 3.05 7.03 0.08
CA SER A 113 4.24 6.19 -0.06
C SER A 113 4.57 5.92 -1.54
N VAL A 114 3.56 5.66 -2.37
CA VAL A 114 3.73 5.45 -3.81
C VAL A 114 4.24 6.73 -4.48
N ILE A 115 3.61 7.88 -4.18
CA ILE A 115 4.01 9.18 -4.73
C ILE A 115 5.42 9.55 -4.30
N ALA A 116 5.80 9.33 -3.03
CA ALA A 116 7.14 9.60 -2.55
C ALA A 116 8.20 8.77 -3.29
N GLN A 117 7.97 7.47 -3.47
CA GLN A 117 8.84 6.60 -4.23
C GLN A 117 8.87 6.99 -5.71
N PHE A 118 7.73 7.28 -6.32
CA PHE A 118 7.64 7.70 -7.71
C PHE A 118 8.43 8.99 -7.94
N ARG A 119 8.25 10.02 -7.10
CA ARG A 119 8.94 11.30 -7.22
C ARG A 119 10.45 11.22 -7.01
N SER A 120 10.94 10.25 -6.25
CA SER A 120 12.40 10.05 -6.11
C SER A 120 13.06 9.62 -7.42
N HIS A 121 12.32 9.01 -8.35
CA HIS A 121 12.80 8.59 -9.67
C HIS A 121 12.39 9.56 -10.79
N PHE A 122 11.30 10.31 -10.60
CA PHE A 122 10.70 11.21 -11.61
C PHE A 122 10.34 12.56 -10.96
N PRO A 123 11.36 13.35 -10.52
CA PRO A 123 11.13 14.59 -9.75
C PRO A 123 10.39 15.66 -10.56
N ASP A 124 10.51 15.64 -11.88
CA ASP A 124 9.91 16.62 -12.80
C ASP A 124 8.45 16.31 -13.15
N VAL A 125 7.92 15.13 -12.76
CA VAL A 125 6.52 14.78 -12.97
C VAL A 125 5.69 15.30 -11.81
N THR A 126 4.66 16.09 -12.15
CA THR A 126 3.69 16.60 -11.16
C THR A 126 2.61 15.55 -10.93
N VAL A 127 2.24 15.33 -9.67
CA VAL A 127 1.11 14.48 -9.30
C VAL A 127 0.07 15.34 -8.61
N SER A 128 -1.13 15.40 -9.16
CA SER A 128 -2.29 16.05 -8.54
C SER A 128 -3.27 14.99 -8.05
N LEU A 129 -3.83 15.20 -6.86
CA LEU A 129 -4.75 14.29 -6.20
C LEU A 129 -6.05 15.02 -5.88
N THR A 130 -7.17 14.46 -6.32
CA THR A 130 -8.51 14.93 -5.99
C THR A 130 -9.29 13.83 -5.29
N GLU A 131 -9.94 14.16 -4.18
CA GLU A 131 -10.75 13.22 -3.41
C GLU A 131 -12.22 13.34 -3.76
N PHE A 132 -12.87 12.20 -3.92
CA PHE A 132 -14.33 12.08 -4.08
C PHE A 132 -14.89 11.10 -3.04
N ASP A 133 -16.13 11.34 -2.65
CA ASP A 133 -16.85 10.48 -1.72
C ASP A 133 -17.64 9.37 -2.44
N ASP A 134 -17.71 9.40 -3.76
CA ASP A 134 -18.58 8.54 -4.56
C ASP A 134 -17.85 7.94 -5.77
N THR A 135 -18.09 6.65 -6.01
CA THR A 135 -17.54 5.92 -7.18
C THR A 135 -17.99 6.51 -8.51
N PRO A 136 -19.28 6.87 -8.74
CA PRO A 136 -19.73 7.50 -9.98
C PRO A 136 -18.99 8.78 -10.33
N GLU A 137 -18.66 9.62 -9.35
CA GLU A 137 -17.90 10.86 -9.57
C GLU A 137 -16.45 10.55 -10.00
N MET A 138 -15.82 9.57 -9.36
CA MET A 138 -14.47 9.12 -9.74
C MET A 138 -14.46 8.52 -11.16
N GLU A 139 -15.43 7.66 -11.48
CA GLU A 139 -15.56 7.10 -12.83
C GLU A 139 -15.81 8.19 -13.87
N HIS A 140 -16.66 9.17 -13.55
CA HIS A 140 -16.93 10.31 -14.44
C HIS A 140 -15.66 11.12 -14.70
N ALA A 141 -14.88 11.42 -13.68
CA ALA A 141 -13.64 12.18 -13.82
C ALA A 141 -12.62 11.46 -14.72
N VAL A 142 -12.48 10.12 -14.59
CA VAL A 142 -11.60 9.35 -15.47
C VAL A 142 -12.16 9.25 -16.88
N ARG A 143 -13.48 9.03 -17.04
CA ARG A 143 -14.18 8.95 -18.35
C ARG A 143 -14.02 10.23 -19.15
N THR A 144 -14.14 11.38 -18.51
CA THR A 144 -14.07 12.70 -19.16
C THR A 144 -12.65 13.22 -19.31
N GLY A 145 -11.64 12.46 -18.87
CA GLY A 145 -10.23 12.89 -18.94
C GLY A 145 -9.89 14.01 -17.96
N GLN A 146 -10.71 14.26 -16.94
CA GLN A 146 -10.37 15.14 -15.82
C GLN A 146 -9.31 14.50 -14.91
N ALA A 147 -9.31 13.16 -14.85
CA ALA A 147 -8.30 12.35 -14.20
C ALA A 147 -7.75 11.29 -15.14
N ASP A 148 -6.50 10.91 -14.92
CA ASP A 148 -5.81 9.87 -15.69
C ASP A 148 -5.93 8.50 -15.01
N ILE A 149 -5.97 8.50 -13.68
CA ILE A 149 -6.01 7.30 -12.82
C ILE A 149 -7.09 7.49 -11.76
N GLY A 150 -7.92 6.47 -11.55
CA GLY A 150 -8.90 6.43 -10.47
C GLY A 150 -8.64 5.27 -9.50
N PHE A 151 -8.84 5.51 -8.20
CA PHE A 151 -8.85 4.47 -7.17
C PHE A 151 -10.27 4.31 -6.67
N THR A 152 -10.85 3.15 -6.87
CA THR A 152 -12.28 2.92 -6.65
C THR A 152 -12.56 1.57 -6.00
N TYR A 153 -13.82 1.30 -5.70
CA TYR A 153 -14.30 -0.01 -5.26
C TYR A 153 -14.66 -0.87 -6.46
N LEU A 154 -14.28 -2.16 -6.42
CA LEU A 154 -14.65 -3.11 -7.46
C LEU A 154 -15.99 -3.80 -7.12
N PRO A 155 -16.78 -4.17 -8.13
CA PRO A 155 -16.58 -3.94 -9.55
C PRO A 155 -16.86 -2.52 -10.01
N THR A 156 -16.32 -2.13 -11.16
CA THR A 156 -16.57 -0.86 -11.85
C THR A 156 -17.18 -1.10 -13.22
N SER A 157 -17.44 -0.02 -13.97
CA SER A 157 -17.99 -0.08 -15.33
C SER A 157 -17.02 -0.78 -16.29
N ALA A 158 -17.55 -1.53 -17.29
CA ALA A 158 -16.76 -2.35 -18.21
C ALA A 158 -15.83 -1.55 -19.15
N GLU A 159 -15.97 -0.25 -19.21
CA GLU A 159 -15.13 0.67 -20.00
C GLU A 159 -13.74 0.93 -19.38
N PHE A 160 -13.53 0.56 -18.12
CA PHE A 160 -12.27 0.73 -17.43
C PHE A 160 -11.44 -0.54 -17.45
N GLU A 161 -10.13 -0.38 -17.61
CA GLU A 161 -9.15 -1.41 -17.27
C GLU A 161 -8.85 -1.26 -15.78
N VAL A 162 -8.96 -2.38 -15.04
CA VAL A 162 -8.89 -2.35 -13.58
C VAL A 162 -7.93 -3.42 -13.04
N TRP A 163 -7.27 -3.08 -11.92
CA TRP A 163 -6.44 -4.01 -11.15
C TRP A 163 -6.81 -3.91 -9.69
N GLU A 164 -7.00 -5.06 -9.04
CA GLU A 164 -7.18 -5.13 -7.59
C GLU A 164 -5.89 -4.73 -6.88
N ILE A 165 -6.00 -3.87 -5.85
CA ILE A 165 -4.86 -3.43 -5.04
C ILE A 165 -4.94 -3.98 -3.62
N LEU A 166 -6.11 -4.00 -3.02
CA LEU A 166 -6.29 -4.36 -1.62
C LEU A 166 -7.70 -4.89 -1.37
N GLN A 167 -7.78 -5.96 -0.59
CA GLN A 167 -9.01 -6.35 0.09
C GLN A 167 -9.00 -5.74 1.48
N ASP A 168 -9.96 -4.89 1.76
CA ASP A 168 -10.05 -4.11 2.99
C ASP A 168 -11.30 -4.55 3.78
N ASP A 169 -11.04 -5.21 4.90
CA ASP A 169 -12.10 -5.69 5.78
C ASP A 169 -12.77 -4.52 6.51
N TYR A 170 -14.09 -4.58 6.61
CA TYR A 170 -14.81 -3.74 7.56
C TYR A 170 -14.66 -4.30 8.97
N ILE A 171 -14.43 -3.42 9.91
CA ILE A 171 -14.26 -3.71 11.32
C ILE A 171 -15.28 -2.94 12.15
N ALA A 172 -15.58 -3.45 13.33
CA ALA A 172 -16.28 -2.69 14.36
C ALA A 172 -15.27 -2.00 15.27
N ILE A 173 -15.47 -0.72 15.53
CA ILE A 173 -14.72 0.06 16.49
C ILE A 173 -15.61 0.41 17.69
N LEU A 174 -15.11 0.15 18.90
CA LEU A 174 -15.88 0.23 20.13
C LEU A 174 -15.22 1.14 21.15
N PRO A 175 -16.02 1.82 21.97
CA PRO A 175 -15.51 2.61 23.08
C PRO A 175 -14.69 1.80 24.09
N PRO A 176 -13.80 2.45 24.85
CA PRO A 176 -12.92 1.76 25.80
C PRO A 176 -13.65 1.02 26.94
N HIS A 177 -14.86 1.48 27.29
CA HIS A 177 -15.64 0.91 28.38
C HIS A 177 -16.52 -0.28 27.96
N TYR A 178 -16.59 -0.60 26.67
CA TYR A 178 -17.27 -1.78 26.17
C TYR A 178 -16.30 -2.96 26.17
N ASN A 179 -16.08 -3.56 27.35
CA ASN A 179 -15.18 -4.71 27.52
C ASN A 179 -15.74 -5.96 26.85
N ILE A 180 -15.42 -6.12 25.57
CA ILE A 180 -15.73 -7.32 24.81
C ILE A 180 -14.49 -8.21 24.81
N ASN A 181 -14.58 -9.39 25.46
CA ASN A 181 -13.48 -10.36 25.53
C ASN A 181 -13.40 -11.26 24.28
N SER A 182 -14.06 -10.88 23.19
CA SER A 182 -14.07 -11.61 21.92
C SER A 182 -13.45 -10.78 20.81
N SER A 183 -12.69 -11.41 19.93
CA SER A 183 -12.16 -10.77 18.72
C SER A 183 -13.24 -10.48 17.66
N ARG A 184 -14.43 -11.11 17.80
CA ARG A 184 -15.57 -10.99 16.87
C ARG A 184 -16.83 -10.68 17.65
N LEU A 185 -17.63 -9.72 17.17
CA LEU A 185 -18.94 -9.39 17.69
C LEU A 185 -19.98 -10.43 17.26
N THR A 186 -21.03 -10.57 18.07
CA THR A 186 -22.30 -11.17 17.65
C THR A 186 -23.26 -10.09 17.15
N TRP A 187 -24.30 -10.48 16.40
CA TRP A 187 -25.35 -9.55 15.98
C TRP A 187 -26.11 -8.95 17.17
N GLU A 188 -26.33 -9.73 18.21
CA GLU A 188 -26.96 -9.29 19.45
C GLU A 188 -26.12 -8.23 20.17
N GLN A 189 -24.80 -8.44 20.26
CA GLN A 189 -23.88 -7.46 20.83
C GLN A 189 -23.88 -6.17 20.00
N LEU A 190 -23.80 -6.27 18.69
CA LEU A 190 -23.81 -5.10 17.82
C LEU A 190 -25.12 -4.29 17.95
N ALA A 191 -26.24 -4.97 18.08
CA ALA A 191 -27.57 -4.35 18.23
C ALA A 191 -27.79 -3.72 19.60
N SER A 192 -27.03 -4.11 20.63
CA SER A 192 -27.16 -3.56 21.99
C SER A 192 -26.56 -2.17 22.15
N TYR A 193 -25.83 -1.67 21.14
CA TYR A 193 -25.13 -0.39 21.18
C TYR A 193 -25.71 0.63 20.21
N PRO A 194 -25.66 1.94 20.55
CA PRO A 194 -25.94 2.97 19.57
C PRO A 194 -24.89 2.96 18.46
N LEU A 195 -25.34 3.01 17.21
CA LEU A 195 -24.48 2.99 16.04
C LEU A 195 -24.19 4.37 15.52
N ILE A 196 -22.93 4.63 15.17
CA ILE A 196 -22.45 5.81 14.45
C ILE A 196 -22.12 5.34 13.04
N LEU A 197 -22.87 5.78 12.03
CA LEU A 197 -22.69 5.36 10.64
C LEU A 197 -22.11 6.48 9.79
N SER A 198 -21.28 6.09 8.81
CA SER A 198 -20.84 7.00 7.77
C SER A 198 -22.02 7.46 6.91
N SER A 199 -22.09 8.75 6.60
CA SER A 199 -23.08 9.33 5.67
C SER A 199 -22.56 9.45 4.23
N THR A 200 -21.31 9.03 3.95
CA THR A 200 -20.79 9.01 2.57
C THR A 200 -21.43 7.90 1.75
N SER A 201 -21.79 8.19 0.51
CA SER A 201 -22.63 7.32 -0.33
C SER A 201 -22.04 5.95 -0.59
N CYS A 202 -20.73 5.86 -0.85
CA CYS A 202 -20.09 4.60 -1.20
C CYS A 202 -19.95 3.62 -0.01
N CYS A 203 -19.67 4.11 1.21
CA CYS A 203 -19.56 3.27 2.40
C CYS A 203 -20.93 2.92 3.00
N SER A 204 -21.84 3.89 3.04
CA SER A 204 -23.15 3.74 3.68
C SER A 204 -24.02 2.69 2.99
N SER A 205 -24.03 2.62 1.67
CA SER A 205 -24.84 1.67 0.92
C SER A 205 -24.47 0.21 1.22
N LEU A 206 -23.17 -0.08 1.35
CA LEU A 206 -22.65 -1.40 1.66
C LEU A 206 -22.96 -1.79 3.11
N ILE A 207 -22.74 -0.86 4.04
CA ILE A 207 -23.05 -1.06 5.46
C ILE A 207 -24.56 -1.23 5.66
N LEU A 208 -25.41 -0.42 5.03
CA LEU A 208 -26.87 -0.56 5.15
C LEU A 208 -27.37 -1.88 4.58
N LYS A 209 -26.80 -2.38 3.46
CA LYS A 209 -27.10 -3.72 2.96
C LYS A 209 -26.67 -4.81 3.95
N TYR A 210 -25.53 -4.64 4.57
CA TYR A 210 -24.99 -5.56 5.56
C TYR A 210 -25.90 -5.61 6.79
N LEU A 211 -26.29 -4.46 7.33
CA LEU A 211 -27.16 -4.34 8.51
C LEU A 211 -28.57 -4.90 8.28
N LYS A 212 -29.06 -4.94 7.04
CA LYS A 212 -30.35 -5.58 6.71
C LYS A 212 -30.35 -7.11 6.84
N LYS A 213 -29.20 -7.74 7.03
CA LYS A 213 -29.11 -9.20 7.24
C LYS A 213 -29.56 -9.64 8.63
N THR A 214 -29.55 -8.73 9.59
CA THR A 214 -29.96 -9.04 10.97
C THR A 214 -31.45 -8.79 11.18
N ASN A 215 -32.06 -9.60 12.05
CA ASN A 215 -33.40 -9.39 12.56
C ASN A 215 -33.43 -8.59 13.88
N PHE A 216 -32.26 -8.24 14.42
CA PHE A 216 -32.19 -7.43 15.63
C PHE A 216 -32.49 -5.95 15.32
N PRO A 217 -33.28 -5.26 16.17
CA PRO A 217 -33.49 -3.84 16.01
C PRO A 217 -32.20 -3.05 16.25
N LEU A 218 -31.77 -2.31 15.27
CA LEU A 218 -30.55 -1.50 15.33
C LEU A 218 -30.86 -0.06 15.67
N ASN A 219 -30.14 0.50 16.62
CA ASN A 219 -30.25 1.90 17.02
C ASN A 219 -29.19 2.75 16.27
N ILE A 220 -29.53 3.33 15.13
CA ILE A 220 -28.64 4.27 14.41
C ILE A 220 -28.80 5.63 15.07
N ALA A 221 -27.85 5.99 15.94
CA ALA A 221 -27.91 7.22 16.73
C ALA A 221 -27.31 8.44 15.99
N TYR A 222 -26.32 8.22 15.14
CA TYR A 222 -25.58 9.30 14.46
C TYR A 222 -25.27 8.95 13.01
N HIS A 223 -25.33 9.98 12.15
CA HIS A 223 -24.80 9.96 10.78
C HIS A 223 -23.69 10.99 10.68
N VAL A 224 -22.49 10.55 10.31
CA VAL A 224 -21.27 11.37 10.31
C VAL A 224 -20.50 11.17 9.02
N ARG A 225 -20.02 12.25 8.42
CA ARG A 225 -19.34 12.19 7.13
C ARG A 225 -17.88 11.74 7.27
N GLU A 226 -17.17 12.31 8.25
CA GLU A 226 -15.72 12.19 8.36
C GLU A 226 -15.32 11.02 9.25
N ASP A 227 -14.45 10.12 8.73
CA ASP A 227 -13.96 8.96 9.48
C ASP A 227 -13.24 9.36 10.78
N SER A 228 -12.46 10.46 10.74
CA SER A 228 -11.79 11.00 11.93
C SER A 228 -12.77 11.47 13.01
N THR A 229 -13.90 12.03 12.61
CA THR A 229 -14.98 12.42 13.53
C THR A 229 -15.65 11.19 14.13
N ILE A 230 -15.91 10.15 13.32
CA ILE A 230 -16.44 8.86 13.79
C ILE A 230 -15.50 8.28 14.87
N LEU A 231 -14.20 8.20 14.58
CA LEU A 231 -13.20 7.72 15.53
C LEU A 231 -13.18 8.52 16.83
N GLY A 232 -13.26 9.85 16.73
CA GLY A 232 -13.37 10.75 17.90
C GLY A 232 -14.62 10.49 18.72
N MET A 233 -15.79 10.32 18.09
CA MET A 233 -17.05 10.04 18.78
C MET A 233 -17.03 8.67 19.48
N VAL A 234 -16.49 7.64 18.83
CA VAL A 234 -16.31 6.32 19.45
C VAL A 234 -15.37 6.41 20.65
N ALA A 235 -14.26 7.13 20.55
CA ALA A 235 -13.31 7.33 21.64
C ALA A 235 -13.94 8.04 22.85
N GLN A 236 -14.95 8.90 22.64
CA GLN A 236 -15.73 9.56 23.70
C GLN A 236 -16.91 8.71 24.22
N GLY A 237 -17.10 7.49 23.73
CA GLY A 237 -18.14 6.61 24.25
C GLY A 237 -19.53 6.82 23.67
N LEU A 238 -19.68 7.56 22.58
CA LEU A 238 -20.99 7.90 22.01
C LEU A 238 -21.66 6.73 21.27
N GLY A 239 -20.92 5.67 20.95
CA GLY A 239 -21.47 4.48 20.28
C GLY A 239 -20.39 3.64 19.61
N VAL A 240 -20.83 2.65 18.86
CA VAL A 240 -20.02 1.74 18.05
C VAL A 240 -20.12 2.13 16.59
N SER A 241 -19.06 1.96 15.82
CA SER A 241 -19.14 2.18 14.38
C SER A 241 -18.61 0.98 13.60
N ILE A 242 -19.16 0.80 12.40
CA ILE A 242 -18.66 -0.12 11.37
C ILE A 242 -17.93 0.74 10.33
N ILE A 243 -16.64 0.50 10.18
CA ILE A 243 -15.78 1.30 9.31
C ILE A 243 -14.79 0.40 8.56
N PRO A 244 -14.36 0.73 7.34
CA PRO A 244 -13.29 -0.01 6.68
C PRO A 244 -11.98 0.07 7.48
N GLY A 245 -11.24 -1.02 7.57
CA GLY A 245 -10.01 -1.10 8.35
C GLY A 245 -8.94 -0.08 7.92
N LEU A 246 -8.87 0.21 6.61
CA LEU A 246 -7.97 1.25 6.10
C LEU A 246 -8.40 2.66 6.55
N ALA A 247 -9.71 2.94 6.59
CA ALA A 247 -10.25 4.24 6.99
C ALA A 247 -10.16 4.48 8.51
N ALA A 248 -10.09 3.40 9.29
CA ALA A 248 -9.95 3.47 10.75
C ALA A 248 -8.54 3.89 11.23
N ARG A 249 -7.57 3.97 10.33
CA ARG A 249 -6.17 4.23 10.73
C ARG A 249 -5.88 5.73 10.89
N PRO A 250 -5.05 6.12 11.88
CA PRO A 250 -4.64 5.30 13.03
C PRO A 250 -5.79 5.14 14.04
N VAL A 251 -6.02 3.92 14.51
CA VAL A 251 -7.02 3.68 15.56
C VAL A 251 -6.50 4.28 16.88
N PRO A 252 -7.30 5.12 17.58
CA PRO A 252 -6.89 5.63 18.87
C PRO A 252 -6.61 4.48 19.86
N PRO A 253 -5.54 4.56 20.70
CA PRO A 253 -5.11 3.44 21.55
C PRO A 253 -6.19 2.94 22.52
N GLN A 254 -7.13 3.80 22.91
CA GLN A 254 -8.21 3.48 23.84
C GLN A 254 -9.42 2.82 23.15
N VAL A 255 -9.48 2.83 21.82
CA VAL A 255 -10.59 2.26 21.05
C VAL A 255 -10.32 0.78 20.80
N GLN A 256 -11.31 -0.07 21.09
CA GLN A 256 -11.22 -1.50 20.82
C GLN A 256 -11.65 -1.79 19.38
N VAL A 257 -10.95 -2.71 18.73
CA VAL A 257 -11.25 -3.19 17.38
C VAL A 257 -11.74 -4.62 17.45
N CYS A 258 -12.89 -4.91 16.82
CA CYS A 258 -13.46 -6.25 16.72
C CYS A 258 -13.80 -6.56 15.26
N GLN A 259 -13.81 -7.84 14.91
CA GLN A 259 -14.38 -8.31 13.66
C GLN A 259 -15.91 -8.23 13.71
N LEU A 260 -16.52 -8.03 12.54
CA LEU A 260 -17.97 -8.05 12.39
C LEU A 260 -18.54 -9.47 12.58
N PRO A 261 -19.83 -9.60 12.93
CA PRO A 261 -20.51 -10.92 13.03
C PRO A 261 -20.30 -11.79 11.78
N ASP A 262 -20.56 -11.23 10.61
CA ASP A 262 -20.23 -11.82 9.32
C ASP A 262 -19.16 -10.96 8.63
N PRO A 263 -18.24 -11.55 7.87
CA PRO A 263 -17.26 -10.78 7.12
C PRO A 263 -17.92 -9.83 6.12
N LEU A 264 -17.43 -8.60 6.09
CA LEU A 264 -17.76 -7.60 5.08
C LEU A 264 -16.46 -7.04 4.53
N ILE A 265 -16.25 -7.18 3.23
CA ILE A 265 -15.01 -6.81 2.56
C ILE A 265 -15.32 -5.86 1.43
N ARG A 266 -14.52 -4.82 1.26
CA ARG A 266 -14.47 -4.03 0.04
C ARG A 266 -13.20 -4.34 -0.72
N VAL A 267 -13.30 -4.45 -2.03
CA VAL A 267 -12.14 -4.63 -2.90
C VAL A 267 -11.78 -3.27 -3.49
N ILE A 268 -10.59 -2.80 -3.18
CA ILE A 268 -10.06 -1.54 -3.72
C ILE A 268 -9.27 -1.87 -4.97
N GLY A 269 -9.55 -1.17 -6.05
CA GLY A 269 -8.86 -1.28 -7.33
C GLY A 269 -8.37 0.06 -7.84
N VAL A 270 -7.41 0.00 -8.75
CA VAL A 270 -7.01 1.11 -9.60
C VAL A 270 -7.65 0.94 -10.96
N MET A 271 -8.15 2.02 -11.54
CA MET A 271 -8.78 2.04 -12.85
C MET A 271 -8.16 3.10 -13.76
N VAL A 272 -8.12 2.79 -15.05
CA VAL A 272 -7.84 3.73 -16.13
C VAL A 272 -8.85 3.50 -17.26
N LEU A 273 -9.07 4.48 -18.11
CA LEU A 273 -10.00 4.33 -19.24
C LEU A 273 -9.39 3.37 -20.28
N LYS A 274 -10.13 2.32 -20.69
CA LYS A 274 -9.70 1.42 -21.77
C LYS A 274 -9.53 2.20 -23.07
N ASN A 275 -8.55 1.75 -23.87
CA ASN A 275 -8.29 2.30 -25.20
C ASN A 275 -7.96 3.82 -25.23
N ALA A 276 -7.74 4.46 -24.09
CA ALA A 276 -7.24 5.82 -24.04
C ALA A 276 -5.72 5.83 -24.26
N LEU A 277 -5.23 6.87 -24.93
CA LEU A 277 -3.80 7.14 -25.05
C LEU A 277 -3.35 7.82 -23.76
N HIS A 278 -2.84 7.03 -22.82
CA HIS A 278 -2.27 7.56 -21.59
C HIS A 278 -0.84 8.05 -21.82
N SER A 279 -0.44 9.07 -21.07
CA SER A 279 0.95 9.56 -21.13
C SER A 279 1.92 8.50 -20.58
N PRO A 280 3.18 8.51 -21.00
CA PRO A 280 4.21 7.61 -20.43
C PRO A 280 4.31 7.71 -18.91
N ALA A 281 4.09 8.89 -18.34
CA ALA A 281 4.10 9.11 -16.89
C ALA A 281 3.01 8.29 -16.17
N VAL A 282 1.82 8.17 -16.76
CA VAL A 282 0.71 7.34 -16.21
C VAL A 282 1.11 5.88 -16.14
N TYR A 283 1.66 5.30 -17.22
CA TYR A 283 2.12 3.91 -17.22
C TYR A 283 3.23 3.68 -16.20
N THR A 284 4.19 4.62 -16.13
CA THR A 284 5.30 4.52 -15.17
C THR A 284 4.81 4.60 -13.72
N PHE A 285 3.78 5.42 -13.45
CA PHE A 285 3.16 5.48 -12.12
C PHE A 285 2.42 4.19 -11.77
N LEU A 286 1.70 3.59 -12.71
CA LEU A 286 1.04 2.29 -12.51
C LEU A 286 2.07 1.17 -12.24
N ASP A 287 3.23 1.22 -12.88
CA ASP A 287 4.31 0.26 -12.61
C ASP A 287 4.94 0.49 -11.23
N ALA A 288 5.14 1.74 -10.81
CA ALA A 288 5.58 2.07 -9.46
C ALA A 288 4.56 1.60 -8.40
N LEU A 289 3.28 1.82 -8.67
CA LEU A 289 2.20 1.32 -7.82
C LEU A 289 2.26 -0.21 -7.66
N ARG A 290 2.51 -0.96 -8.74
CA ARG A 290 2.66 -2.43 -8.71
C ARG A 290 3.86 -2.89 -7.86
N GLN A 291 4.92 -2.13 -7.78
CA GLN A 291 6.12 -2.47 -7.01
C GLN A 291 5.93 -2.27 -5.50
N VAL A 292 5.14 -1.28 -5.09
CA VAL A 292 4.87 -0.97 -3.68
C VAL A 292 3.84 -1.92 -3.06
N GLY A 293 2.93 -2.47 -3.87
CA GLY A 293 1.87 -3.37 -3.42
C GLY A 293 1.97 -4.76 -4.06
N ARG A 294 1.61 -5.81 -3.32
CA ARG A 294 1.43 -7.16 -3.87
C ARG A 294 0.16 -7.19 -4.73
N PHE A 295 0.24 -6.70 -5.95
CA PHE A 295 -0.92 -6.69 -6.85
C PHE A 295 -1.03 -8.01 -7.61
N ASN A 296 -2.04 -8.78 -7.29
CA ASN A 296 -2.43 -9.92 -8.11
C ASN A 296 -3.24 -9.43 -9.31
N LYS A 297 -2.74 -9.72 -10.52
CA LYS A 297 -3.49 -9.53 -11.76
C LYS A 297 -4.64 -10.53 -11.77
N LYS A 298 -5.82 -10.16 -11.28
CA LYS A 298 -7.08 -10.77 -11.69
C LYS A 298 -7.81 -9.74 -12.54
N ALA A 299 -7.73 -9.94 -13.86
CA ALA A 299 -8.71 -9.35 -14.75
C ALA A 299 -10.08 -9.92 -14.35
N VAL A 300 -11.03 -9.08 -14.02
CA VAL A 300 -12.45 -9.42 -13.91
C VAL A 300 -13.06 -9.32 -15.31
#